data_330424dac953f48a47d7fefa9b8ac2a1
#
_entry.id   330424dac953f48a47d7fefa9b8ac2a1
#
_cell.length_a   1.000
_cell.length_b   1.000
_cell.length_c   1.000
_cell.angle_alpha   90.00
_cell.angle_beta   90.00
_cell.angle_gamma   90.00
#
_symmetry.space_group_name_H-M   'P 1'
#
loop_
_entity.id
_entity.type
_entity.pdbx_description
1 polymer ?
#
loop_
_entity_poly.entity_id
_entity_poly.type
_entity_poly.pdbx_seq_one_letter_code
_entity_poly.pdbx_strand_id
1 'polypeptide(L)'
;MEEMPVIETRVPNPPEEPEQKNKAAPIAGFLWEIFQTLAMALILFFLVDTFMARARVENISMLPNLRPGEFLLVNKFAYQWGAMQRGDIIIFHAPTQPGVDYVKRLIGVPGDIIKMQNGQLFINGQAIKEAYISMPATYSGEWTVPPGKIFALGDNRDRSDDSHAWGFVPESSLVGKGLLVYFPLDQIKLLNDTIGTTP
;
A
#
# COMPACT_ATOMS: atom_id res chain seq x y z
N MET A 1 -43.98 -37.40 -92.07
CA MET A 1 -44.03 -37.83 -90.67
C MET A 1 -43.05 -36.91 -89.95
N GLU A 2 -43.59 -35.89 -89.37
CA GLU A 2 -42.78 -34.77 -88.74
C GLU A 2 -42.73 -35.05 -87.25
N GLU A 3 -41.52 -35.31 -86.73
CA GLU A 3 -41.33 -35.54 -85.27
C GLU A 3 -41.48 -34.22 -84.53
N MET A 4 -42.46 -34.21 -83.59
CA MET A 4 -42.63 -33.06 -82.66
C MET A 4 -41.51 -33.05 -81.59
N PRO A 5 -40.93 -31.87 -81.25
CA PRO A 5 -39.88 -31.77 -80.24
C PRO A 5 -40.52 -32.00 -78.84
N VAL A 6 -39.89 -32.86 -78.05
CA VAL A 6 -40.19 -33.04 -76.64
C VAL A 6 -39.76 -31.83 -75.87
N ILE A 7 -40.68 -31.09 -75.28
CA ILE A 7 -40.42 -29.98 -74.35
C ILE A 7 -40.14 -30.59 -73.00
N GLU A 8 -38.86 -30.59 -72.60
CA GLU A 8 -38.42 -30.97 -71.28
C GLU A 8 -38.73 -29.84 -70.24
N THR A 9 -39.79 -30.03 -69.46
CA THR A 9 -40.23 -29.13 -68.43
C THR A 9 -39.24 -29.23 -67.25
N ARG A 10 -38.34 -28.23 -67.12
CA ARG A 10 -37.41 -28.06 -66.03
C ARG A 10 -38.21 -27.75 -64.76
N VAL A 11 -38.31 -28.70 -63.84
CA VAL A 11 -38.90 -28.50 -62.52
C VAL A 11 -37.97 -27.58 -61.72
N PRO A 12 -38.44 -26.43 -61.19
CA PRO A 12 -37.64 -25.56 -60.37
C PRO A 12 -37.25 -26.33 -59.09
N ASN A 13 -35.96 -26.19 -58.70
CA ASN A 13 -35.49 -26.71 -57.44
C ASN A 13 -36.31 -26.05 -56.30
N PRO A 14 -36.69 -26.85 -55.28
CA PRO A 14 -37.33 -26.28 -54.08
C PRO A 14 -36.43 -25.21 -53.45
N PRO A 15 -37.00 -24.14 -52.89
CA PRO A 15 -36.24 -23.09 -52.22
C PRO A 15 -35.41 -23.73 -51.10
N GLU A 16 -34.09 -23.42 -51.08
CA GLU A 16 -33.20 -23.83 -50.01
C GLU A 16 -33.77 -23.30 -48.69
N GLU A 17 -34.02 -24.18 -47.73
CA GLU A 17 -34.41 -23.82 -46.39
C GLU A 17 -33.26 -22.96 -45.78
N PRO A 18 -33.56 -21.82 -45.16
CA PRO A 18 -32.52 -21.00 -44.53
C PRO A 18 -31.89 -21.81 -43.41
N GLU A 19 -30.59 -22.05 -43.50
CA GLU A 19 -29.77 -22.63 -42.43
C GLU A 19 -30.12 -21.94 -41.12
N GLN A 20 -30.72 -22.65 -40.20
CA GLN A 20 -30.92 -22.18 -38.82
C GLN A 20 -29.53 -22.04 -38.17
N LYS A 21 -28.93 -20.84 -38.26
CA LYS A 21 -27.78 -20.47 -37.47
C LYS A 21 -28.11 -20.63 -35.98
N ASN A 22 -27.45 -21.60 -35.37
CA ASN A 22 -27.58 -21.95 -33.95
C ASN A 22 -27.49 -20.69 -33.09
N LYS A 23 -28.60 -20.22 -32.52
CA LYS A 23 -28.72 -19.05 -31.63
C LYS A 23 -28.00 -19.23 -30.26
N ALA A 24 -27.37 -20.39 -30.02
CA ALA A 24 -26.62 -20.67 -28.79
C ALA A 24 -25.24 -20.00 -28.77
N ALA A 25 -24.65 -19.64 -29.93
CA ALA A 25 -23.35 -19.00 -30.03
C ALA A 25 -23.24 -17.64 -29.30
N PRO A 26 -24.24 -16.73 -29.33
CA PRO A 26 -24.12 -15.45 -28.65
C PRO A 26 -24.16 -15.56 -27.12
N ILE A 27 -24.89 -16.53 -26.57
CA ILE A 27 -24.96 -16.73 -25.11
C ILE A 27 -23.66 -17.31 -24.56
N ALA A 28 -23.07 -18.28 -25.26
CA ALA A 28 -21.79 -18.86 -24.87
C ALA A 28 -20.65 -17.81 -24.93
N GLY A 29 -20.64 -16.96 -25.94
CA GLY A 29 -19.70 -15.84 -26.05
C GLY A 29 -19.86 -14.85 -24.90
N PHE A 30 -21.09 -14.46 -24.60
CA PHE A 30 -21.37 -13.55 -23.48
C PHE A 30 -20.95 -14.12 -22.11
N LEU A 31 -21.23 -15.41 -21.86
CA LEU A 31 -20.80 -16.09 -20.63
C LEU A 31 -19.26 -16.17 -20.54
N TRP A 32 -18.58 -16.36 -21.65
CA TRP A 32 -17.12 -16.38 -21.72
C TRP A 32 -16.52 -15.00 -21.41
N GLU A 33 -17.09 -13.92 -21.93
CA GLU A 33 -16.68 -12.54 -21.61
C GLU A 33 -16.84 -12.21 -20.12
N ILE A 34 -17.99 -12.60 -19.53
CA ILE A 34 -18.22 -12.46 -18.08
C ILE A 34 -17.16 -13.23 -17.30
N PHE A 35 -16.91 -14.48 -17.67
CA PHE A 35 -15.91 -15.32 -17.00
C PHE A 35 -14.51 -14.68 -17.06
N GLN A 36 -14.07 -14.21 -18.23
CA GLN A 36 -12.79 -13.52 -18.38
C GLN A 36 -12.71 -12.25 -17.52
N THR A 37 -13.77 -11.45 -17.49
CA THR A 37 -13.83 -10.23 -16.68
C THR A 37 -13.72 -10.54 -15.20
N LEU A 38 -14.47 -11.54 -14.72
CA LEU A 38 -14.42 -11.99 -13.32
C LEU A 38 -13.05 -12.58 -12.96
N ALA A 39 -12.47 -13.39 -13.84
CA ALA A 39 -11.15 -13.97 -13.64
C ALA A 39 -10.07 -12.87 -13.55
N MET A 40 -10.12 -11.88 -14.46
CA MET A 40 -9.21 -10.74 -14.45
C MET A 40 -9.37 -9.90 -13.17
N ALA A 41 -10.60 -9.61 -12.77
CA ALA A 41 -10.89 -8.88 -11.53
C ALA A 41 -10.35 -9.62 -10.30
N LEU A 42 -10.51 -10.94 -10.25
CA LEU A 42 -10.02 -11.79 -9.18
C LEU A 42 -8.49 -11.81 -9.12
N ILE A 43 -7.82 -11.94 -10.27
CA ILE A 43 -6.35 -11.87 -10.37
C ILE A 43 -5.85 -10.51 -9.87
N LEU A 44 -6.47 -9.42 -10.33
CA LEU A 44 -6.10 -8.06 -9.90
C LEU A 44 -6.33 -7.86 -8.41
N PHE A 45 -7.44 -8.36 -7.86
CA PHE A 45 -7.74 -8.32 -6.43
C PHE A 45 -6.64 -9.01 -5.63
N PHE A 46 -6.27 -10.24 -5.98
CA PHE A 46 -5.21 -10.98 -5.28
C PHE A 46 -3.84 -10.32 -5.43
N LEU A 47 -3.53 -9.75 -6.60
CA LEU A 47 -2.30 -8.97 -6.79
C LEU A 47 -2.25 -7.78 -5.82
N VAL A 48 -3.30 -6.96 -5.80
CA VAL A 48 -3.35 -5.80 -4.90
C VAL A 48 -3.27 -6.22 -3.43
N ASP A 49 -4.02 -7.23 -3.00
CA ASP A 49 -4.04 -7.71 -1.62
C ASP A 49 -2.69 -8.31 -1.18
N THR A 50 -1.97 -8.94 -2.12
CA THR A 50 -0.61 -9.46 -1.85
C THR A 50 0.38 -8.34 -1.58
N PHE A 51 0.37 -7.30 -2.40
CA PHE A 51 1.37 -6.22 -2.35
C PHE A 51 1.03 -5.12 -1.34
N MET A 52 -0.26 -4.95 -1.03
CA MET A 52 -0.75 -3.86 -0.20
C MET A 52 -1.39 -4.38 1.07
N ALA A 53 -1.17 -3.66 2.18
CA ALA A 53 -1.93 -3.80 3.41
C ALA A 53 -2.71 -2.53 3.70
N ARG A 54 -3.70 -2.64 4.58
CA ARG A 54 -4.50 -1.54 5.08
C ARG A 54 -4.29 -1.43 6.58
N ALA A 55 -3.95 -0.25 7.05
CA ALA A 55 -3.80 0.03 8.47
C ALA A 55 -4.75 1.18 8.87
N ARG A 56 -5.34 1.09 10.05
CA ARG A 56 -6.15 2.15 10.64
C ARG A 56 -5.35 2.85 11.73
N VAL A 57 -5.36 4.17 11.70
CA VAL A 57 -4.78 4.97 12.78
C VAL A 57 -5.77 5.02 13.95
N GLU A 58 -5.37 4.51 15.12
CA GLU A 58 -6.24 4.45 16.28
C GLU A 58 -5.90 5.47 17.36
N ASN A 59 -4.62 5.89 17.41
CA ASN A 59 -4.14 6.76 18.48
C ASN A 59 -3.56 8.09 17.97
N ILE A 60 -3.18 8.95 18.93
CA ILE A 60 -2.72 10.32 18.67
C ILE A 60 -1.22 10.46 18.48
N SER A 61 -0.46 9.36 18.48
CA SER A 61 1.02 9.40 18.48
C SER A 61 1.64 10.01 17.23
N MET A 62 0.89 10.05 16.12
CA MET A 62 1.34 10.59 14.83
C MET A 62 0.71 11.95 14.49
N LEU A 63 0.06 12.61 15.48
CA LEU A 63 -0.40 13.98 15.28
C LEU A 63 0.79 14.94 15.10
N PRO A 64 0.65 15.98 14.26
CA PRO A 64 -0.56 16.39 13.51
C PRO A 64 -0.75 15.66 12.18
N ASN A 65 0.21 14.83 11.76
CA ASN A 65 0.27 14.30 10.39
C ASN A 65 -0.73 13.17 10.13
N LEU A 66 -0.96 12.31 11.12
CA LEU A 66 -1.99 11.27 11.04
C LEU A 66 -2.94 11.39 12.22
N ARG A 67 -4.24 11.27 11.93
CA ARG A 67 -5.31 11.42 12.92
C ARG A 67 -6.03 10.10 13.17
N PRO A 68 -6.52 9.87 14.40
CA PRO A 68 -7.37 8.71 14.68
C PRO A 68 -8.56 8.64 13.71
N GLY A 69 -8.81 7.43 13.18
CA GLY A 69 -9.85 7.17 12.19
C GLY A 69 -9.39 7.22 10.73
N GLU A 70 -8.19 7.74 10.44
CA GLU A 70 -7.61 7.68 9.10
C GLU A 70 -7.19 6.24 8.73
N PHE A 71 -7.33 5.90 7.43
CA PHE A 71 -6.90 4.63 6.88
C PHE A 71 -5.73 4.82 5.92
N LEU A 72 -4.70 4.02 6.11
CA LEU A 72 -3.45 4.05 5.36
C LEU A 72 -3.39 2.89 4.36
N LEU A 73 -2.91 3.19 3.17
CA LEU A 73 -2.43 2.18 2.23
C LEU A 73 -0.95 1.94 2.49
N VAL A 74 -0.58 0.67 2.67
CA VAL A 74 0.75 0.23 3.09
C VAL A 74 1.36 -0.67 2.03
N ASN A 75 2.57 -0.35 1.57
CA ASN A 75 3.36 -1.23 0.70
C ASN A 75 4.14 -2.24 1.55
N LYS A 76 3.76 -3.51 1.47
CA LYS A 76 4.38 -4.62 2.21
C LYS A 76 5.80 -4.96 1.71
N PHE A 77 6.10 -4.65 0.46
CA PHE A 77 7.36 -5.00 -0.19
C PHE A 77 8.35 -3.84 -0.28
N ALA A 78 8.02 -2.69 0.29
CA ALA A 78 8.84 -1.48 0.17
C ALA A 78 10.31 -1.71 0.53
N TYR A 79 10.56 -2.51 1.56
CA TYR A 79 11.91 -2.77 2.10
C TYR A 79 12.53 -4.10 1.68
N GLN A 80 11.83 -4.89 0.86
CA GLN A 80 12.41 -6.08 0.22
C GLN A 80 13.22 -5.71 -1.03
N TRP A 81 12.80 -4.63 -1.72
CA TRP A 81 13.41 -4.17 -2.96
C TRP A 81 13.99 -2.75 -2.86
N GLY A 82 13.74 -2.04 -1.78
CA GLY A 82 14.19 -0.68 -1.55
C GLY A 82 14.89 -0.50 -0.21
N ALA A 83 15.73 0.52 -0.12
CA ALA A 83 16.35 0.89 1.14
C ALA A 83 15.36 1.64 2.05
N MET A 84 15.45 1.41 3.35
CA MET A 84 14.76 2.21 4.36
C MET A 84 15.27 3.65 4.33
N GLN A 85 14.35 4.61 4.29
CA GLN A 85 14.69 6.03 4.28
C GLN A 85 14.21 6.69 5.58
N ARG A 86 15.08 7.48 6.20
CA ARG A 86 14.69 8.29 7.35
C ARG A 86 13.57 9.25 6.96
N GLY A 87 12.53 9.30 7.78
CA GLY A 87 11.29 10.03 7.49
C GLY A 87 10.14 9.15 7.00
N ASP A 88 10.40 7.93 6.54
CA ASP A 88 9.34 7.01 6.14
C ASP A 88 8.33 6.79 7.28
N ILE A 89 7.04 6.85 6.96
CA ILE A 89 6.00 6.35 7.86
C ILE A 89 5.98 4.83 7.73
N ILE A 90 6.27 4.14 8.82
CA ILE A 90 6.38 2.69 8.87
C ILE A 90 5.29 2.07 9.74
N ILE A 91 4.87 0.88 9.33
CA ILE A 91 3.98 0.02 10.10
C ILE A 91 4.78 -1.21 10.53
N PHE A 92 4.69 -1.58 11.79
CA PHE A 92 5.41 -2.72 12.35
C PHE A 92 4.66 -3.35 13.52
N HIS A 93 4.90 -4.63 13.77
CA HIS A 93 4.35 -5.34 14.93
C HIS A 93 4.94 -4.77 16.21
N ALA A 94 4.08 -4.32 17.11
CA ALA A 94 4.48 -3.67 18.35
C ALA A 94 5.34 -4.59 19.22
N PRO A 95 6.55 -4.16 19.65
CA PRO A 95 7.42 -5.02 20.46
C PRO A 95 6.89 -5.26 21.87
N THR A 96 6.02 -4.37 22.36
CA THR A 96 5.46 -4.40 23.72
C THR A 96 4.05 -4.97 23.79
N GLN A 97 3.35 -5.11 22.63
CA GLN A 97 1.95 -5.55 22.57
C GLN A 97 1.75 -6.56 21.43
N PRO A 98 1.80 -7.87 21.67
CA PRO A 98 1.58 -8.88 20.64
C PRO A 98 0.22 -8.73 19.96
N GLY A 99 0.20 -8.83 18.63
CA GLY A 99 -1.02 -8.72 17.81
C GLY A 99 -1.50 -7.29 17.52
N VAL A 100 -0.73 -6.29 17.95
CA VAL A 100 -0.99 -4.87 17.64
C VAL A 100 0.07 -4.35 16.68
N ASP A 101 -0.36 -3.57 15.69
CA ASP A 101 0.53 -2.86 14.78
C ASP A 101 0.65 -1.40 15.18
N TYR A 102 1.88 -0.90 15.19
CA TYR A 102 2.17 0.51 15.42
C TYR A 102 2.48 1.23 14.12
N VAL A 103 2.05 2.48 14.05
CA VAL A 103 2.41 3.43 12.99
C VAL A 103 3.32 4.47 13.60
N LYS A 104 4.54 4.60 13.10
CA LYS A 104 5.57 5.55 13.57
C LYS A 104 6.37 6.08 12.39
N ARG A 105 7.20 7.09 12.66
CA ARG A 105 8.19 7.60 11.70
C ARG A 105 9.55 6.95 11.93
N LEU A 106 10.16 6.47 10.86
CA LEU A 106 11.52 5.94 10.87
C LEU A 106 12.52 7.09 11.05
N ILE A 107 13.22 7.10 12.17
CA ILE A 107 14.20 8.13 12.51
C ILE A 107 15.61 7.63 12.30
N GLY A 108 15.92 6.40 12.70
CA GLY A 108 17.24 5.82 12.59
C GLY A 108 17.26 4.45 11.98
N VAL A 109 18.26 4.21 11.15
CA VAL A 109 18.58 2.91 10.52
C VAL A 109 19.84 2.32 11.18
N PRO A 110 20.16 1.03 10.96
CA PRO A 110 21.33 0.39 11.56
C PRO A 110 22.60 1.23 11.44
N GLY A 111 23.32 1.40 12.55
CA GLY A 111 24.55 2.19 12.64
C GLY A 111 24.36 3.67 12.95
N ASP A 112 23.14 4.18 12.92
CA ASP A 112 22.89 5.58 13.27
C ASP A 112 23.06 5.84 14.78
N ILE A 113 23.58 7.02 15.09
CA ILE A 113 23.60 7.61 16.44
C ILE A 113 22.49 8.67 16.47
N ILE A 114 21.43 8.37 17.22
CA ILE A 114 20.28 9.25 17.42
C ILE A 114 20.46 9.96 18.75
N LYS A 115 20.38 11.28 18.75
CA LYS A 115 20.45 12.08 19.98
C LYS A 115 19.31 13.07 20.04
N MET A 116 18.61 13.08 21.15
CA MET A 116 17.61 14.10 21.48
C MET A 116 18.17 14.98 22.60
N GLN A 117 18.29 16.25 22.37
CA GLN A 117 18.83 17.20 23.36
C GLN A 117 18.14 18.56 23.24
N ASN A 118 17.60 19.06 24.35
CA ASN A 118 16.86 20.34 24.41
C ASN A 118 15.78 20.47 23.33
N GLY A 119 15.04 19.39 23.06
CA GLY A 119 13.99 19.35 22.05
C GLY A 119 14.46 19.27 20.60
N GLN A 120 15.79 19.21 20.36
CA GLN A 120 16.39 19.10 19.04
C GLN A 120 16.85 17.67 18.78
N LEU A 121 16.44 17.13 17.63
CA LEU A 121 16.92 15.84 17.13
C LEU A 121 18.23 16.01 16.38
N PHE A 122 19.19 15.13 16.67
CA PHE A 122 20.43 14.97 15.92
C PHE A 122 20.54 13.54 15.41
N ILE A 123 21.01 13.36 14.20
CA ILE A 123 21.37 12.06 13.62
C ILE A 123 22.82 12.14 13.16
N ASN A 124 23.67 11.25 13.70
CA ASN A 124 25.11 11.22 13.41
C ASN A 124 25.78 12.58 13.63
N GLY A 125 25.37 13.29 14.67
CA GLY A 125 25.89 14.63 15.04
C GLY A 125 25.29 15.79 14.23
N GLN A 126 24.48 15.53 13.20
CA GLN A 126 23.82 16.58 12.41
C GLN A 126 22.45 16.94 13.00
N ALA A 127 22.17 18.21 13.22
CA ALA A 127 20.85 18.67 13.63
C ALA A 127 19.83 18.47 12.52
N ILE A 128 18.67 17.90 12.86
CA ILE A 128 17.60 17.60 11.92
C ILE A 128 16.49 18.62 12.06
N LYS A 129 16.08 19.20 10.93
CA LYS A 129 14.88 20.06 10.89
C LYS A 129 13.65 19.20 10.80
N GLU A 130 12.78 19.26 11.79
CA GLU A 130 11.60 18.42 11.91
C GLU A 130 10.31 19.22 11.64
N ALA A 131 10.06 19.55 10.37
CA ALA A 131 8.88 20.33 9.97
C ALA A 131 7.54 19.59 10.20
N TYR A 132 7.60 18.30 10.48
CA TYR A 132 6.45 17.42 10.67
C TYR A 132 5.97 17.32 12.13
N ILE A 133 6.72 17.81 13.11
CA ILE A 133 6.30 17.86 14.51
C ILE A 133 5.65 19.20 14.84
N SER A 134 4.67 19.19 15.76
CA SER A 134 4.02 20.42 16.24
C SER A 134 4.73 21.01 17.46
N MET A 135 5.36 20.15 18.27
CA MET A 135 6.08 20.54 19.50
C MET A 135 7.36 19.73 19.63
N PRO A 136 8.46 20.38 20.10
CA PRO A 136 9.70 19.69 20.42
C PRO A 136 9.51 18.65 21.53
N ALA A 137 10.36 17.61 21.55
CA ALA A 137 10.39 16.63 22.61
C ALA A 137 10.87 17.26 23.93
N THR A 138 10.26 16.86 25.06
CA THR A 138 10.70 17.30 26.41
C THR A 138 11.74 16.36 27.02
N TYR A 139 11.92 15.16 26.45
CA TYR A 139 12.92 14.20 26.89
C TYR A 139 14.27 14.39 26.18
N SER A 140 15.31 13.83 26.79
CA SER A 140 16.65 13.78 26.21
C SER A 140 17.20 12.36 26.28
N GLY A 141 18.09 12.01 25.35
CA GLY A 141 18.70 10.69 25.30
C GLY A 141 19.63 10.53 24.10
N GLU A 142 20.40 9.45 24.11
CA GLU A 142 21.29 9.09 23.01
C GLU A 142 21.18 7.57 22.79
N TRP A 143 20.98 7.16 21.54
CA TRP A 143 20.77 5.77 21.16
C TRP A 143 21.59 5.44 19.91
N THR A 144 22.41 4.39 19.99
CA THR A 144 23.08 3.85 18.80
C THR A 144 22.27 2.66 18.28
N VAL A 145 21.80 2.75 17.02
CA VAL A 145 20.93 1.75 16.41
C VAL A 145 21.73 0.50 16.07
N PRO A 146 21.42 -0.66 16.68
CA PRO A 146 22.16 -1.90 16.43
C PRO A 146 21.88 -2.46 15.02
N PRO A 147 22.73 -3.36 14.49
CA PRO A 147 22.44 -4.10 13.26
C PRO A 147 21.10 -4.86 13.34
N GLY A 148 20.33 -4.83 12.25
CA GLY A 148 19.01 -5.48 12.15
C GLY A 148 17.90 -4.83 13.00
N LYS A 149 18.13 -3.62 13.50
CA LYS A 149 17.16 -2.84 14.29
C LYS A 149 16.98 -1.47 13.66
N ILE A 150 15.85 -0.84 13.99
CA ILE A 150 15.54 0.54 13.62
C ILE A 150 15.10 1.33 14.85
N PHE A 151 15.14 2.66 14.73
CA PHE A 151 14.66 3.59 15.74
C PHE A 151 13.49 4.39 15.17
N ALA A 152 12.32 4.29 15.77
CA ALA A 152 11.09 4.87 15.29
C ALA A 152 10.45 5.75 16.36
N LEU A 153 10.03 6.96 15.99
CA LEU A 153 9.36 7.90 16.87
C LEU A 153 7.98 8.30 16.34
N GLY A 154 7.08 8.63 17.26
CA GLY A 154 5.86 9.32 16.89
C GLY A 154 6.10 10.80 16.58
N ASP A 155 5.28 11.39 15.71
CA ASP A 155 5.35 12.83 15.43
C ASP A 155 4.87 13.67 16.62
N ASN A 156 3.96 13.13 17.44
CA ASN A 156 3.54 13.71 18.72
C ASN A 156 4.48 13.23 19.83
N ARG A 157 5.65 13.83 19.91
CA ARG A 157 6.82 13.40 20.69
C ARG A 157 6.51 12.98 22.12
N ASP A 158 5.86 13.80 22.90
CA ASP A 158 5.60 13.56 24.32
C ASP A 158 4.34 12.71 24.57
N ARG A 159 3.57 12.39 23.51
CA ARG A 159 2.37 11.55 23.59
C ARG A 159 2.49 10.31 22.68
N SER A 160 3.68 9.75 22.61
CA SER A 160 3.99 8.58 21.82
C SER A 160 4.72 7.55 22.65
N ASP A 161 4.16 6.36 22.74
CA ASP A 161 4.87 5.18 23.20
C ASP A 161 5.67 4.62 22.02
N ASP A 162 7.00 4.83 22.03
CA ASP A 162 7.88 4.56 20.91
C ASP A 162 9.33 4.26 21.35
N SER A 163 10.27 4.25 20.41
CA SER A 163 11.65 3.81 20.65
C SER A 163 12.39 4.58 21.74
N HIS A 164 11.99 5.80 22.06
CA HIS A 164 12.63 6.55 23.17
C HIS A 164 12.33 5.90 24.53
N ALA A 165 11.18 5.24 24.67
CA ALA A 165 10.73 4.62 25.91
C ALA A 165 11.09 3.13 26.01
N TRP A 166 10.89 2.34 24.94
CA TRP A 166 11.06 0.89 24.96
C TRP A 166 12.21 0.37 24.08
N GLY A 167 12.96 1.25 23.35
CA GLY A 167 14.14 0.88 22.59
C GLY A 167 13.88 0.57 21.12
N PHE A 168 14.66 -0.35 20.56
CA PHE A 168 14.74 -0.57 19.11
C PHE A 168 13.73 -1.58 18.60
N VAL A 169 13.23 -1.34 17.37
CA VAL A 169 12.33 -2.23 16.63
C VAL A 169 13.14 -3.18 15.76
N PRO A 170 12.93 -4.50 15.81
CA PRO A 170 13.52 -5.42 14.84
C PRO A 170 13.06 -5.10 13.41
N GLU A 171 13.96 -5.10 12.44
CA GLU A 171 13.58 -4.97 11.03
C GLU A 171 12.60 -6.07 10.58
N SER A 172 12.74 -7.28 11.14
CA SER A 172 11.84 -8.40 10.85
C SER A 172 10.40 -8.21 11.31
N SER A 173 10.14 -7.22 12.19
CA SER A 173 8.78 -6.86 12.61
C SER A 173 8.09 -5.84 11.70
N LEU A 174 8.79 -5.32 10.67
CA LEU A 174 8.20 -4.40 9.70
C LEU A 174 7.10 -5.09 8.89
N VAL A 175 5.92 -4.47 8.88
CA VAL A 175 4.80 -4.82 8.00
C VAL A 175 4.95 -4.13 6.64
N GLY A 176 5.39 -2.86 6.64
CA GLY A 176 5.63 -2.11 5.41
C GLY A 176 5.71 -0.59 5.59
N LYS A 177 5.74 0.10 4.45
CA LYS A 177 5.77 1.56 4.34
C LYS A 177 4.38 2.12 4.04
N GLY A 178 3.92 3.08 4.82
CA GLY A 178 2.74 3.88 4.53
C GLY A 178 2.95 4.74 3.29
N LEU A 179 2.05 4.64 2.32
CA LEU A 179 2.12 5.39 1.07
C LEU A 179 1.22 6.60 1.06
N LEU A 180 -0.01 6.41 1.49
CA LEU A 180 -1.03 7.47 1.48
C LEU A 180 -2.13 7.19 2.51
N VAL A 181 -2.79 8.25 2.94
CA VAL A 181 -4.10 8.20 3.59
C VAL A 181 -5.15 8.15 2.48
N TYR A 182 -6.01 7.11 2.46
CA TYR A 182 -7.04 6.97 1.43
C TYR A 182 -8.46 7.20 1.94
N PHE A 183 -8.66 7.23 3.25
CA PHE A 183 -9.94 7.52 3.89
C PHE A 183 -9.72 8.24 5.23
N PRO A 184 -10.56 9.20 5.60
CA PRO A 184 -11.72 9.73 4.86
C PRO A 184 -11.31 10.48 3.58
N LEU A 185 -12.22 10.60 2.62
CA LEU A 185 -11.91 11.10 1.26
C LEU A 185 -11.45 12.57 1.22
N ASP A 186 -11.88 13.37 2.19
CA ASP A 186 -11.47 14.77 2.37
C ASP A 186 -10.06 14.91 2.99
N GLN A 187 -9.46 13.82 3.44
CA GLN A 187 -8.12 13.75 4.05
C GLN A 187 -7.09 12.98 3.20
N ILE A 188 -7.41 12.69 1.94
CA ILE A 188 -6.47 11.99 1.04
C ILE A 188 -5.17 12.77 0.93
N LYS A 189 -4.06 12.14 1.28
CA LYS A 189 -2.71 12.73 1.19
C LYS A 189 -1.64 11.67 1.02
N LEU A 190 -0.59 12.00 0.27
CA LEU A 190 0.61 11.16 0.17
C LEU A 190 1.48 11.31 1.42
N LEU A 191 2.13 10.23 1.82
CA LEU A 191 3.02 10.18 2.98
C LEU A 191 4.49 10.16 2.50
N ASN A 192 4.97 11.32 2.02
CA ASN A 192 6.30 11.45 1.39
C ASN A 192 7.28 12.31 2.19
N ASP A 193 7.09 12.42 3.48
CA ASP A 193 7.94 13.29 4.32
C ASP A 193 9.32 12.67 4.52
N THR A 194 10.27 13.07 3.69
CA THR A 194 11.69 12.78 3.93
C THR A 194 12.24 13.71 5.02
N ILE A 195 13.00 13.16 5.95
CA ILE A 195 13.76 13.95 6.91
C ILE A 195 14.92 14.61 6.15
N GLY A 196 14.81 15.93 5.92
CA GLY A 196 15.90 16.72 5.36
C GLY A 196 16.97 16.95 6.41
N THR A 197 18.24 16.64 6.10
CA THR A 197 19.37 17.23 6.81
C THR A 197 19.35 18.73 6.54
N THR A 198 19.45 19.55 7.58
CA THR A 198 19.70 20.99 7.39
C THR A 198 21.04 21.14 6.67
N PRO A 199 21.14 21.92 5.56
CA PRO A 199 22.41 22.17 4.92
C PRO A 199 23.38 22.90 5.83
#